data_c0259609e2a474b79343a2648a878688
#
_entry.id   c0259609e2a474b79343a2648a878688
#
_cell.length_a   1.000
_cell.length_b   1.000
_cell.length_c   1.000
_cell.angle_alpha   90.00
_cell.angle_beta   90.00
_cell.angle_gamma   90.00
#
_symmetry.space_group_name_H-M   'P 1'
#
loop_
_entity.id
_entity.type
_entity.pdbx_description
1 polymer ?
#
loop_
_entity_poly.entity_id
_entity_poly.type
_entity_poly.pdbx_seq_one_letter_code
_entity_poly.pdbx_strand_id
1 'polypeptide(L)'
;IRSIAGRYEINDALAQRLNILQQFEIVILCDDSGSMNTPVDGTNGTRWDELRSIVQIVMEIGTVFDTNGVDVHFLNRPPMRNVTDARQVVESFIQRPGGLTPLTAALRQIFQSAASRPNSDKRLLVFVATDGAPTDPNGNVDVRSLENLMQNERRAQTTYVTFLACTDDEASVAYLSQWDRTMQNVDVVDDYKTEREEIRRVKGYNFPFSFGDYVVKALLGAVDPQIDSLDESPAAGGYNNNNNNYRRF
;
A
#
# COMPACT_ATOMS: atom_id res chain seq x y z
N ILE A 1 -14.18 -0.57 14.88
CA ILE A 1 -13.86 -1.46 13.73
C ILE A 1 -15.12 -2.12 13.17
N ARG A 2 -16.01 -2.74 13.97
CA ARG A 2 -17.22 -3.41 13.46
C ARG A 2 -18.09 -2.51 12.58
N SER A 3 -18.28 -1.24 12.95
CA SER A 3 -19.05 -0.28 12.16
C SER A 3 -18.38 0.03 10.81
N ILE A 4 -17.04 0.14 10.79
CA ILE A 4 -16.25 0.37 9.58
C ILE A 4 -16.32 -0.89 8.69
N ALA A 5 -16.11 -2.07 9.28
CA ALA A 5 -16.19 -3.33 8.55
C ALA A 5 -17.55 -3.54 7.88
N GLY A 6 -18.65 -3.27 8.57
CA GLY A 6 -19.99 -3.36 8.00
C GLY A 6 -20.25 -2.32 6.90
N ARG A 7 -19.71 -1.11 7.02
CA ARG A 7 -19.88 -0.04 6.01
C ARG A 7 -19.15 -0.33 4.70
N TYR A 8 -17.96 -0.90 4.80
CA TYR A 8 -17.08 -1.16 3.65
C TYR A 8 -17.04 -2.63 3.24
N GLU A 9 -17.95 -3.44 3.79
CA GLU A 9 -18.06 -4.88 3.48
C GLU A 9 -16.75 -5.66 3.71
N ILE A 10 -15.97 -5.25 4.75
CA ILE A 10 -14.71 -5.89 5.08
C ILE A 10 -15.00 -7.24 5.75
N ASN A 11 -14.36 -8.29 5.24
CA ASN A 11 -14.43 -9.63 5.80
C ASN A 11 -13.99 -9.64 7.27
N ASP A 12 -14.71 -10.38 8.12
CA ASP A 12 -14.45 -10.43 9.57
C ASP A 12 -13.02 -10.90 9.91
N ALA A 13 -12.46 -11.83 9.14
CA ALA A 13 -11.10 -12.32 9.36
C ALA A 13 -10.06 -11.22 9.07
N LEU A 14 -10.26 -10.42 8.04
CA LEU A 14 -9.41 -9.26 7.72
C LEU A 14 -9.59 -8.14 8.77
N ALA A 15 -10.83 -7.87 9.19
CA ALA A 15 -11.13 -6.86 10.20
C ALA A 15 -10.45 -7.15 11.55
N GLN A 16 -10.35 -8.43 11.96
CA GLN A 16 -9.66 -8.83 13.19
C GLN A 16 -8.14 -8.56 13.12
N ARG A 17 -7.54 -8.69 11.94
CA ARG A 17 -6.10 -8.46 11.74
C ARG A 17 -5.70 -6.99 11.83
N LEU A 18 -6.63 -6.06 11.64
CA LEU A 18 -6.37 -4.63 11.77
C LEU A 18 -5.80 -4.23 13.14
N ASN A 19 -5.98 -5.04 14.18
CA ASN A 19 -5.42 -4.76 15.51
C ASN A 19 -3.88 -4.64 15.54
N ILE A 20 -3.18 -5.21 14.57
CA ILE A 20 -1.72 -5.08 14.45
C ILE A 20 -1.30 -3.62 14.26
N LEU A 21 -2.17 -2.78 13.70
CA LEU A 21 -1.91 -1.37 13.45
C LEU A 21 -1.68 -0.54 14.72
N GLN A 22 -2.07 -1.03 15.90
CA GLN A 22 -1.77 -0.38 17.17
C GLN A 22 -0.26 -0.20 17.41
N GLN A 23 0.57 -0.99 16.74
CA GLN A 23 2.03 -0.95 16.86
C GLN A 23 2.69 0.05 15.89
N PHE A 24 1.89 0.75 15.08
CA PHE A 24 2.39 1.61 14.01
C PHE A 24 1.89 3.04 14.11
N GLU A 25 2.76 3.98 13.77
CA GLU A 25 2.38 5.31 13.28
C GLU A 25 2.09 5.17 11.79
N ILE A 26 0.97 5.73 11.35
CA ILE A 26 0.52 5.59 9.96
C ILE A 26 0.74 6.90 9.22
N VAL A 27 1.40 6.80 8.08
CA VAL A 27 1.61 7.92 7.15
C VAL A 27 1.10 7.51 5.77
N ILE A 28 0.29 8.37 5.16
CA ILE A 28 -0.21 8.19 3.80
C ILE A 28 0.55 9.15 2.88
N LEU A 29 1.06 8.67 1.75
CA LEU A 29 1.63 9.48 0.69
C LEU A 29 0.80 9.32 -0.58
N CYS A 30 0.15 10.39 -1.01
CA CYS A 30 -0.71 10.44 -2.18
C CYS A 30 0.03 11.08 -3.36
N ASP A 31 0.09 10.35 -4.47
CA ASP A 31 0.50 10.90 -5.75
C ASP A 31 -0.61 11.83 -6.28
N ASP A 32 -0.32 13.10 -6.32
CA ASP A 32 -1.19 14.14 -6.87
C ASP A 32 -0.60 14.73 -8.17
N SER A 33 0.18 13.95 -8.90
CA SER A 33 0.69 14.32 -10.22
C SER A 33 -0.41 14.34 -11.28
N GLY A 34 -0.11 14.97 -12.43
CA GLY A 34 -1.07 15.17 -13.50
C GLY A 34 -1.70 13.90 -14.08
N SER A 35 -0.96 12.78 -14.08
CA SER A 35 -1.43 11.46 -14.55
C SER A 35 -2.59 10.88 -13.74
N MET A 36 -2.76 11.32 -12.48
CA MET A 36 -3.89 10.91 -11.63
C MET A 36 -5.26 11.41 -12.12
N ASN A 37 -5.30 12.33 -13.09
CA ASN A 37 -6.53 12.70 -13.81
C ASN A 37 -6.98 11.67 -14.85
N THR A 38 -6.20 10.62 -15.11
CA THR A 38 -6.55 9.57 -16.06
C THR A 38 -7.82 8.84 -15.61
N PRO A 39 -8.81 8.67 -16.53
CA PRO A 39 -10.00 7.87 -16.23
C PRO A 39 -9.65 6.42 -15.89
N VAL A 40 -10.44 5.82 -14.99
CA VAL A 40 -10.36 4.38 -14.67
C VAL A 40 -11.37 3.63 -15.53
N ASP A 41 -10.90 2.65 -16.29
CA ASP A 41 -11.72 1.86 -17.19
C ASP A 41 -12.87 1.13 -16.45
N GLY A 42 -14.06 1.23 -17.04
CA GLY A 42 -15.27 0.63 -16.47
C GLY A 42 -15.91 1.42 -15.31
N THR A 43 -15.40 2.62 -15.03
CA THR A 43 -15.96 3.54 -14.02
C THR A 43 -16.23 4.93 -14.62
N ASN A 44 -16.93 5.78 -13.89
CA ASN A 44 -17.12 7.20 -14.24
C ASN A 44 -16.08 8.13 -13.57
N GLY A 45 -15.10 7.56 -12.87
CA GLY A 45 -14.11 8.30 -12.10
C GLY A 45 -12.70 8.26 -12.71
N THR A 46 -11.83 9.02 -12.09
CA THR A 46 -10.39 9.05 -12.37
C THR A 46 -9.61 8.25 -11.33
N ARG A 47 -8.31 8.02 -11.57
CA ARG A 47 -7.39 7.46 -10.57
C ARG A 47 -7.41 8.29 -9.27
N TRP A 48 -7.56 9.59 -9.38
CA TRP A 48 -7.69 10.50 -8.25
C TRP A 48 -8.96 10.25 -7.43
N ASP A 49 -10.09 10.01 -8.09
CA ASP A 49 -11.36 9.70 -7.42
C ASP A 49 -11.30 8.34 -6.70
N GLU A 50 -10.66 7.35 -7.30
CA GLU A 50 -10.45 6.05 -6.67
C GLU A 50 -9.52 6.18 -5.46
N LEU A 51 -8.40 6.91 -5.58
CA LEU A 51 -7.49 7.18 -4.47
C LEU A 51 -8.21 7.90 -3.32
N ARG A 52 -9.09 8.85 -3.60
CA ARG A 52 -9.93 9.49 -2.58
C ARG A 52 -10.72 8.46 -1.76
N SER A 53 -11.34 7.49 -2.42
CA SER A 53 -12.12 6.44 -1.76
C SER A 53 -11.23 5.53 -0.90
N ILE A 54 -10.05 5.17 -1.40
CA ILE A 54 -9.06 4.39 -0.66
C ILE A 54 -8.60 5.15 0.59
N VAL A 55 -8.19 6.40 0.42
CA VAL A 55 -7.69 7.24 1.52
C VAL A 55 -8.77 7.46 2.59
N GLN A 56 -10.03 7.62 2.20
CA GLN A 56 -11.13 7.71 3.14
C GLN A 56 -11.18 6.47 4.05
N ILE A 57 -11.12 5.27 3.48
CA ILE A 57 -11.16 4.02 4.25
C ILE A 57 -9.91 3.89 5.14
N VAL A 58 -8.73 4.15 4.59
CA VAL A 58 -7.46 4.09 5.34
C VAL A 58 -7.47 5.06 6.51
N MET A 59 -7.98 6.28 6.31
CA MET A 59 -8.12 7.28 7.37
C MET A 59 -9.10 6.86 8.45
N GLU A 60 -10.28 6.35 8.08
CA GLU A 60 -11.27 5.88 9.05
C GLU A 60 -10.75 4.69 9.88
N ILE A 61 -9.97 3.80 9.27
CA ILE A 61 -9.27 2.71 9.98
C ILE A 61 -8.14 3.27 10.83
N GLY A 62 -7.26 4.07 10.24
CA GLY A 62 -6.05 4.58 10.88
C GLY A 62 -6.34 5.38 12.14
N THR A 63 -7.33 6.24 12.11
CA THR A 63 -7.71 7.07 13.28
C THR A 63 -8.26 6.28 14.47
N VAL A 64 -8.67 5.01 14.26
CA VAL A 64 -9.04 4.12 15.39
C VAL A 64 -7.81 3.63 16.13
N PHE A 65 -6.71 3.37 15.44
CA PHE A 65 -5.50 2.76 16.00
C PHE A 65 -4.41 3.79 16.31
N ASP A 66 -4.38 4.88 15.55
CA ASP A 66 -3.45 5.99 15.74
C ASP A 66 -4.21 7.21 16.29
N THR A 67 -4.32 7.26 17.62
CA THR A 67 -5.09 8.31 18.33
C THR A 67 -4.46 9.69 18.22
N ASN A 68 -3.17 9.77 17.87
CA ASN A 68 -2.48 11.03 17.63
C ASN A 68 -2.82 11.63 16.25
N GLY A 69 -3.53 10.87 15.42
CA GLY A 69 -3.89 11.25 14.06
C GLY A 69 -2.90 10.73 13.02
N VAL A 70 -3.37 10.63 11.80
CA VAL A 70 -2.62 10.14 10.64
C VAL A 70 -2.02 11.32 9.88
N ASP A 71 -0.76 11.22 9.49
CA ASP A 71 -0.13 12.19 8.61
C ASP A 71 -0.41 11.85 7.14
N VAL A 72 -0.88 12.83 6.38
CA VAL A 72 -1.15 12.68 4.95
C VAL A 72 -0.26 13.62 4.17
N HIS A 73 0.60 13.04 3.36
CA HIS A 73 1.51 13.74 2.48
C HIS A 73 1.01 13.68 1.03
N PHE A 74 1.34 14.70 0.28
CA PHE A 74 1.15 14.77 -1.17
C PHE A 74 2.50 15.05 -1.83
N LEU A 75 2.62 14.76 -3.12
CA LEU A 75 3.85 15.01 -3.87
C LEU A 75 4.02 16.51 -4.21
N ASN A 76 2.93 17.20 -4.51
CA ASN A 76 2.94 18.55 -5.07
C ASN A 76 2.22 19.60 -4.21
N ARG A 77 1.84 19.26 -2.97
CA ARG A 77 1.20 20.19 -2.04
C ARG A 77 1.64 19.93 -0.59
N PRO A 78 1.41 20.90 0.32
CA PRO A 78 1.81 20.74 1.72
C PRO A 78 1.14 19.54 2.40
N PRO A 79 1.83 18.87 3.35
CA PRO A 79 1.25 17.76 4.11
C PRO A 79 0.21 18.25 5.11
N MET A 80 -0.74 17.36 5.41
CA MET A 80 -1.67 17.48 6.53
C MET A 80 -1.18 16.61 7.67
N ARG A 81 -0.98 17.20 8.84
CA ARG A 81 -0.40 16.52 10.01
C ARG A 81 -1.46 16.21 11.06
N ASN A 82 -1.28 15.07 11.77
CA ASN A 82 -2.09 14.66 12.91
C ASN A 82 -3.60 14.74 12.62
N VAL A 83 -4.02 14.25 11.45
CA VAL A 83 -5.41 14.30 11.02
C VAL A 83 -6.21 13.21 11.74
N THR A 84 -7.23 13.63 12.47
CA THR A 84 -8.13 12.74 13.23
C THR A 84 -9.52 12.61 12.63
N ASP A 85 -9.83 13.40 11.61
CA ASP A 85 -11.10 13.37 10.87
C ASP A 85 -10.86 13.14 9.37
N ALA A 86 -11.28 11.97 8.89
CA ALA A 86 -11.12 11.58 7.48
C ALA A 86 -11.73 12.59 6.50
N ARG A 87 -12.78 13.32 6.90
CA ARG A 87 -13.45 14.34 6.06
C ARG A 87 -12.50 15.45 5.64
N GLN A 88 -11.59 15.87 6.53
CA GLN A 88 -10.62 16.94 6.22
C GLN A 88 -9.71 16.54 5.04
N VAL A 89 -9.29 15.27 4.99
CA VAL A 89 -8.46 14.77 3.88
C VAL A 89 -9.29 14.61 2.61
N VAL A 90 -10.48 14.03 2.73
CA VAL A 90 -11.38 13.81 1.59
C VAL A 90 -11.74 15.14 0.90
N GLU A 91 -11.94 16.20 1.66
CA GLU A 91 -12.16 17.55 1.12
C GLU A 91 -10.97 18.07 0.32
N SER A 92 -9.73 17.71 0.69
CA SER A 92 -8.53 18.11 -0.05
C SER A 92 -8.48 17.55 -1.47
N PHE A 93 -9.20 16.46 -1.76
CA PHE A 93 -9.31 15.84 -3.08
C PHE A 93 -10.21 16.62 -4.05
N ILE A 94 -10.92 17.66 -3.60
CA ILE A 94 -11.67 18.58 -4.47
C ILE A 94 -10.70 19.29 -5.42
N GLN A 95 -9.52 19.64 -4.95
CA GLN A 95 -8.45 20.18 -5.79
C GLN A 95 -7.91 19.09 -6.71
N ARG A 96 -7.96 19.32 -8.02
CA ARG A 96 -7.47 18.38 -9.02
C ARG A 96 -5.95 18.19 -8.93
N PRO A 97 -5.45 16.98 -9.23
CA PRO A 97 -4.02 16.70 -9.25
C PRO A 97 -3.33 17.41 -10.43
N GLY A 98 -2.05 17.74 -10.24
CA GLY A 98 -1.17 18.33 -11.23
C GLY A 98 0.26 18.38 -10.73
N GLY A 99 1.21 18.41 -11.66
CA GLY A 99 2.65 18.43 -11.34
C GLY A 99 3.37 17.13 -11.65
N LEU A 100 4.60 17.05 -11.18
CA LEU A 100 5.50 15.90 -11.36
C LEU A 100 5.29 14.83 -10.29
N THR A 101 6.18 13.82 -10.29
CA THR A 101 6.11 12.67 -9.35
C THR A 101 7.38 12.60 -8.46
N PRO A 102 7.63 13.57 -7.57
CA PRO A 102 8.83 13.63 -6.74
C PRO A 102 8.77 12.66 -5.54
N LEU A 103 8.59 11.36 -5.80
CA LEU A 103 8.45 10.32 -4.77
C LEU A 103 9.68 10.23 -3.87
N THR A 104 10.88 10.30 -4.43
CA THR A 104 12.12 10.14 -3.66
C THR A 104 12.27 11.23 -2.60
N ALA A 105 12.02 12.50 -2.97
CA ALA A 105 12.09 13.61 -2.03
C ALA A 105 11.03 13.52 -0.94
N ALA A 106 9.79 13.17 -1.31
CA ALA A 106 8.68 13.02 -0.36
C ALA A 106 8.92 11.88 0.63
N LEU A 107 9.33 10.72 0.16
CA LEU A 107 9.64 9.56 1.02
C LEU A 107 10.85 9.83 1.92
N ARG A 108 11.88 10.49 1.43
CA ARG A 108 13.03 10.86 2.26
C ARG A 108 12.60 11.73 3.43
N GLN A 109 11.74 12.72 3.20
CA GLN A 109 11.19 13.56 4.26
C GLN A 109 10.41 12.75 5.28
N ILE A 110 9.58 11.80 4.84
CA ILE A 110 8.82 10.91 5.72
C ILE A 110 9.75 10.03 6.54
N PHE A 111 10.76 9.40 5.91
CA PHE A 111 11.72 8.52 6.60
C PHE A 111 12.59 9.26 7.65
N GLN A 112 12.75 10.55 7.51
CA GLN A 112 13.41 11.41 8.51
C GLN A 112 12.48 11.84 9.65
N SER A 113 11.21 11.43 9.64
CA SER A 113 10.24 11.75 10.68
C SER A 113 10.58 11.12 12.03
N ALA A 114 9.94 11.62 13.11
CA ALA A 114 10.18 11.12 14.46
C ALA A 114 9.87 9.63 14.63
N ALA A 115 8.80 9.13 13.94
CA ALA A 115 8.39 7.73 14.02
C ALA A 115 9.41 6.75 13.42
N SER A 116 10.27 7.20 12.51
CA SER A 116 11.34 6.37 11.94
C SER A 116 12.60 6.31 12.80
N ARG A 117 12.67 7.08 13.90
CA ARG A 117 13.84 7.12 14.81
C ARG A 117 13.97 5.81 15.61
N PRO A 118 15.20 5.41 15.99
CA PRO A 118 15.45 4.14 16.68
C PRO A 118 14.73 3.98 18.03
N ASN A 119 14.42 5.08 18.70
CA ASN A 119 13.81 5.12 20.03
C ASN A 119 12.31 5.46 19.98
N SER A 120 11.67 5.34 18.82
CA SER A 120 10.21 5.47 18.72
C SER A 120 9.53 4.27 19.37
N ASP A 121 8.48 4.51 20.15
CA ASP A 121 7.67 3.44 20.76
C ASP A 121 6.88 2.64 19.72
N LYS A 122 6.60 3.25 18.56
CA LYS A 122 5.90 2.64 17.44
C LYS A 122 6.79 2.56 16.20
N ARG A 123 6.52 1.57 15.34
CA ARG A 123 7.10 1.48 14.01
C ARG A 123 6.35 2.42 13.06
N LEU A 124 6.95 2.72 11.93
CA LEU A 124 6.34 3.52 10.88
C LEU A 124 5.75 2.63 9.79
N LEU A 125 4.49 2.83 9.45
CA LEU A 125 3.85 2.28 8.26
C LEU A 125 3.57 3.41 7.28
N VAL A 126 4.22 3.36 6.12
CA VAL A 126 4.00 4.31 5.02
C VAL A 126 3.19 3.64 3.93
N PHE A 127 2.02 4.18 3.66
CA PHE A 127 1.15 3.78 2.58
C PHE A 127 1.33 4.74 1.40
N VAL A 128 1.96 4.27 0.33
CA VAL A 128 2.30 5.07 -0.86
C VAL A 128 1.39 4.70 -2.01
N ALA A 129 0.58 5.63 -2.48
CA ALA A 129 -0.27 5.44 -3.65
C ALA A 129 0.28 6.26 -4.82
N THR A 130 0.65 5.60 -5.91
CA THR A 130 1.23 6.21 -7.11
C THR A 130 0.82 5.47 -8.38
N ASP A 131 0.72 6.18 -9.50
CA ASP A 131 0.39 5.64 -10.81
C ASP A 131 1.57 5.67 -11.80
N GLY A 132 2.76 6.06 -11.36
CA GLY A 132 3.86 6.25 -12.28
C GLY A 132 5.26 6.15 -11.67
N ALA A 133 6.24 6.30 -12.55
CA ALA A 133 7.63 6.32 -12.17
C ALA A 133 7.99 7.64 -11.45
N PRO A 134 8.92 7.59 -10.48
CA PRO A 134 9.42 8.79 -9.81
C PRO A 134 10.16 9.68 -10.79
N THR A 135 10.03 10.99 -10.59
CA THR A 135 10.74 12.00 -11.37
C THR A 135 11.71 12.81 -10.52
N ASP A 136 12.80 13.26 -11.16
CA ASP A 136 13.72 14.25 -10.59
C ASP A 136 13.11 15.67 -10.67
N PRO A 137 13.77 16.70 -10.11
CA PRO A 137 13.26 18.10 -10.17
C PRO A 137 13.11 18.65 -11.60
N ASN A 138 13.78 18.06 -12.59
CA ASN A 138 13.69 18.44 -14.00
C ASN A 138 12.59 17.68 -14.75
N GLY A 139 11.90 16.76 -14.09
CA GLY A 139 10.85 15.94 -14.69
C GLY A 139 11.34 14.69 -15.41
N ASN A 140 12.62 14.33 -15.28
CA ASN A 140 13.15 13.09 -15.85
C ASN A 140 12.84 11.92 -14.90
N VAL A 141 12.55 10.75 -15.46
CA VAL A 141 12.35 9.52 -14.68
C VAL A 141 13.65 9.14 -13.96
N ASP A 142 13.56 8.94 -12.64
CA ASP A 142 14.70 8.59 -11.77
C ASP A 142 14.31 7.49 -10.77
N VAL A 143 14.12 6.28 -11.25
CA VAL A 143 13.85 5.09 -10.43
C VAL A 143 15.05 4.76 -9.54
N ARG A 144 16.28 4.98 -10.02
CA ARG A 144 17.50 4.61 -9.31
C ARG A 144 17.65 5.34 -7.97
N SER A 145 17.31 6.62 -7.91
CA SER A 145 17.36 7.39 -6.65
C SER A 145 16.33 6.87 -5.66
N LEU A 146 15.13 6.50 -6.12
CA LEU A 146 14.10 5.93 -5.25
C LEU A 146 14.53 4.54 -4.73
N GLU A 147 15.07 3.69 -5.58
CA GLU A 147 15.59 2.38 -5.18
C GLU A 147 16.70 2.50 -4.14
N ASN A 148 17.64 3.42 -4.36
CA ASN A 148 18.71 3.69 -3.39
C ASN A 148 18.17 4.18 -2.03
N LEU A 149 17.17 5.06 -2.03
CA LEU A 149 16.50 5.50 -0.82
C LEU A 149 15.90 4.32 -0.05
N MET A 150 15.18 3.45 -0.75
CA MET A 150 14.49 2.30 -0.16
C MET A 150 15.46 1.25 0.39
N GLN A 151 16.57 0.99 -0.32
CA GLN A 151 17.57 -0.02 0.07
C GLN A 151 18.53 0.46 1.13
N ASN A 152 19.00 1.72 1.05
CA ASN A 152 20.15 2.20 1.82
C ASN A 152 19.82 3.29 2.84
N GLU A 153 18.76 4.07 2.66
CA GLU A 153 18.42 5.17 3.57
C GLU A 153 17.24 4.80 4.50
N ARG A 154 16.34 3.92 4.06
CA ARG A 154 15.21 3.44 4.86
C ARG A 154 15.70 2.49 5.97
N ARG A 155 15.21 2.68 7.19
CA ARG A 155 15.42 1.73 8.30
C ARG A 155 14.46 0.57 8.21
N ALA A 156 14.83 -0.49 7.51
CA ALA A 156 13.94 -1.59 7.16
C ALA A 156 13.26 -2.27 8.36
N GLN A 157 13.93 -2.34 9.53
CA GLN A 157 13.37 -2.97 10.73
C GLN A 157 12.24 -2.18 11.38
N THR A 158 12.20 -0.86 11.18
CA THR A 158 11.24 0.04 11.85
C THR A 158 10.34 0.79 10.90
N THR A 159 10.61 0.74 9.59
CA THR A 159 9.87 1.47 8.56
C THR A 159 9.36 0.50 7.50
N TYR A 160 8.07 0.26 7.54
CA TYR A 160 7.30 -0.60 6.65
C TYR A 160 6.69 0.25 5.54
N VAL A 161 6.72 -0.22 4.32
CA VAL A 161 6.19 0.53 3.17
C VAL A 161 5.33 -0.37 2.31
N THR A 162 4.10 0.05 2.05
CA THR A 162 3.25 -0.51 1.01
C THR A 162 3.15 0.45 -0.15
N PHE A 163 3.47 -0.02 -1.34
CA PHE A 163 3.21 0.69 -2.59
C PHE A 163 1.90 0.19 -3.20
N LEU A 164 0.97 1.10 -3.42
CA LEU A 164 -0.26 0.85 -4.14
C LEU A 164 -0.12 1.40 -5.56
N ALA A 165 -0.14 0.52 -6.55
CA ALA A 165 -0.13 0.90 -7.95
C ALA A 165 -1.54 1.35 -8.38
N CYS A 166 -1.73 2.66 -8.55
CA CYS A 166 -3.01 3.26 -8.93
C CYS A 166 -3.27 3.23 -10.44
N THR A 167 -2.80 2.20 -11.14
CA THR A 167 -2.91 2.07 -12.60
C THR A 167 -2.90 0.59 -13.01
N ASP A 168 -3.59 0.28 -14.08
CA ASP A 168 -3.52 -0.98 -14.81
C ASP A 168 -2.42 -0.98 -15.91
N ASP A 169 -1.72 0.14 -16.10
CA ASP A 169 -0.54 0.22 -16.96
C ASP A 169 0.69 -0.35 -16.26
N GLU A 170 0.92 -1.65 -16.42
CA GLU A 170 2.05 -2.37 -15.83
C GLU A 170 3.40 -1.72 -16.15
N ALA A 171 3.57 -1.12 -17.33
CA ALA A 171 4.83 -0.51 -17.73
C ALA A 171 5.20 0.69 -16.84
N SER A 172 4.22 1.48 -16.40
CA SER A 172 4.43 2.65 -15.55
C SER A 172 4.89 2.30 -14.14
N VAL A 173 4.60 1.10 -13.65
CA VAL A 173 4.89 0.64 -12.28
C VAL A 173 5.77 -0.61 -12.24
N ALA A 174 6.27 -1.07 -13.39
CA ALA A 174 7.10 -2.27 -13.50
C ALA A 174 8.35 -2.25 -12.61
N TYR A 175 8.86 -1.07 -12.25
CA TYR A 175 10.00 -0.94 -11.34
C TYR A 175 9.72 -1.45 -9.93
N LEU A 176 8.45 -1.49 -9.51
CA LEU A 176 8.02 -1.99 -8.20
C LEU A 176 7.93 -3.52 -8.14
N SER A 177 7.81 -4.21 -9.28
CA SER A 177 7.37 -5.60 -9.39
C SER A 177 8.19 -6.65 -8.64
N GLN A 178 9.36 -6.29 -8.13
CA GLN A 178 10.23 -7.20 -7.36
C GLN A 178 10.53 -6.71 -5.95
N TRP A 179 10.03 -5.54 -5.58
CA TRP A 179 10.42 -4.93 -4.30
C TRP A 179 9.82 -5.66 -3.09
N ASP A 180 8.64 -6.22 -3.22
CA ASP A 180 8.01 -7.12 -2.24
C ASP A 180 8.90 -8.32 -1.89
N ARG A 181 9.61 -8.86 -2.88
CA ARG A 181 10.48 -10.04 -2.75
C ARG A 181 11.91 -9.71 -2.36
N THR A 182 12.39 -8.51 -2.71
CA THR A 182 13.80 -8.13 -2.58
C THR A 182 14.06 -7.17 -1.43
N MET A 183 13.03 -6.51 -0.90
CA MET A 183 13.14 -5.53 0.19
C MET A 183 12.35 -5.98 1.41
N GLN A 184 13.00 -5.98 2.57
CA GLN A 184 12.35 -6.33 3.84
C GLN A 184 11.26 -5.32 4.21
N ASN A 185 10.10 -5.81 4.66
CA ASN A 185 8.97 -5.00 5.12
C ASN A 185 8.45 -4.01 4.06
N VAL A 186 8.47 -4.46 2.81
CA VAL A 186 7.88 -3.77 1.65
C VAL A 186 6.88 -4.69 0.99
N ASP A 187 5.73 -4.15 0.66
CA ASP A 187 4.69 -4.80 -0.13
C ASP A 187 4.32 -3.94 -1.33
N VAL A 188 3.90 -4.57 -2.41
CA VAL A 188 3.43 -3.92 -3.64
C VAL A 188 2.08 -4.52 -4.00
N VAL A 189 1.06 -3.67 -4.07
CA VAL A 189 -0.32 -4.06 -4.35
C VAL A 189 -0.76 -3.39 -5.64
N ASP A 190 -1.34 -4.17 -6.54
CA ASP A 190 -1.89 -3.68 -7.80
C ASP A 190 -3.22 -2.92 -7.60
N ASP A 191 -3.80 -2.39 -8.66
CA ASP A 191 -5.13 -1.78 -8.62
C ASP A 191 -6.22 -2.82 -8.24
N TYR A 192 -7.37 -2.33 -7.78
CA TYR A 192 -8.44 -3.21 -7.27
C TYR A 192 -8.91 -4.26 -8.26
N LYS A 193 -9.01 -3.92 -9.53
CA LYS A 193 -9.49 -4.85 -10.56
C LYS A 193 -8.50 -5.99 -10.74
N THR A 194 -7.22 -5.67 -10.88
CA THR A 194 -6.13 -6.63 -11.04
C THR A 194 -6.01 -7.54 -9.81
N GLU A 195 -5.94 -6.97 -8.61
CA GLU A 195 -5.88 -7.72 -7.35
C GLU A 195 -7.06 -8.68 -7.18
N ARG A 196 -8.27 -8.22 -7.46
CA ARG A 196 -9.46 -9.07 -7.36
C ARG A 196 -9.41 -10.24 -8.33
N GLU A 197 -8.95 -10.02 -9.55
CA GLU A 197 -8.81 -11.07 -10.56
C GLU A 197 -7.75 -12.10 -10.14
N GLU A 198 -6.63 -11.67 -9.58
CA GLU A 198 -5.58 -12.55 -9.10
C GLU A 198 -6.04 -13.40 -7.92
N ILE A 199 -6.64 -12.80 -6.91
CA ILE A 199 -7.19 -13.53 -5.76
C ILE A 199 -8.25 -14.54 -6.20
N ARG A 200 -9.13 -14.18 -7.14
CA ARG A 200 -10.13 -15.12 -7.67
C ARG A 200 -9.52 -16.25 -8.47
N ARG A 201 -8.42 -16.01 -9.15
CA ARG A 201 -7.67 -17.07 -9.86
C ARG A 201 -7.12 -18.10 -8.89
N VAL A 202 -6.64 -17.67 -7.73
CA VAL A 202 -6.05 -18.53 -6.68
C VAL A 202 -7.10 -19.19 -5.79
N LYS A 203 -8.10 -18.43 -5.34
CA LYS A 203 -9.11 -18.86 -4.34
C LYS A 203 -10.41 -19.39 -4.96
N GLY A 204 -10.62 -19.18 -6.26
CA GLY A 204 -11.83 -19.53 -6.99
C GLY A 204 -12.66 -18.29 -7.37
N TYR A 205 -13.35 -18.38 -8.51
CA TYR A 205 -14.05 -17.24 -9.12
C TYR A 205 -15.12 -16.60 -8.21
N ASN A 206 -15.76 -17.42 -7.36
CA ASN A 206 -16.80 -16.96 -6.43
C ASN A 206 -16.23 -16.47 -5.08
N PHE A 207 -14.92 -16.40 -4.93
CA PHE A 207 -14.32 -15.91 -3.69
C PHE A 207 -14.73 -14.44 -3.46
N PRO A 208 -15.36 -14.13 -2.31
CA PRO A 208 -15.76 -12.77 -2.01
C PRO A 208 -14.54 -11.91 -1.68
N PHE A 209 -14.35 -10.85 -2.43
CA PHE A 209 -13.31 -9.87 -2.20
C PHE A 209 -13.85 -8.48 -2.52
N SER A 210 -14.20 -7.74 -1.48
CA SER A 210 -14.78 -6.40 -1.59
C SER A 210 -13.72 -5.34 -1.81
N PHE A 211 -14.15 -4.11 -2.13
CA PHE A 211 -13.24 -2.96 -2.16
C PHE A 211 -12.66 -2.65 -0.76
N GLY A 212 -13.44 -2.86 0.30
CA GLY A 212 -12.93 -2.75 1.67
C GLY A 212 -11.87 -3.80 2.00
N ASP A 213 -12.06 -5.05 1.56
CA ASP A 213 -11.04 -6.10 1.70
C ASP A 213 -9.74 -5.74 0.99
N TYR A 214 -9.84 -5.19 -0.22
CA TYR A 214 -8.70 -4.69 -0.99
C TYR A 214 -7.92 -3.61 -0.23
N VAL A 215 -8.61 -2.62 0.33
CA VAL A 215 -7.94 -1.56 1.10
C VAL A 215 -7.27 -2.12 2.35
N VAL A 216 -7.90 -3.08 3.04
CA VAL A 216 -7.30 -3.74 4.20
C VAL A 216 -6.08 -4.57 3.79
N LYS A 217 -6.15 -5.31 2.67
CA LYS A 217 -4.99 -6.03 2.12
C LYS A 217 -3.84 -5.08 1.86
N ALA A 218 -4.09 -3.98 1.16
CA ALA A 218 -3.08 -2.98 0.87
C ALA A 218 -2.48 -2.32 2.13
N LEU A 219 -3.29 -2.09 3.16
CA LEU A 219 -2.83 -1.49 4.41
C LEU A 219 -1.99 -2.46 5.25
N LEU A 220 -2.28 -3.76 5.19
CA LEU A 220 -1.64 -4.77 6.03
C LEU A 220 -0.53 -5.58 5.33
N GLY A 221 -0.42 -5.53 4.00
CA GLY A 221 0.49 -6.40 3.24
C GLY A 221 1.93 -6.36 3.74
N ALA A 222 2.49 -5.17 3.95
CA ALA A 222 3.86 -5.02 4.44
C ALA A 222 4.05 -5.47 5.91
N VAL A 223 2.97 -5.59 6.70
CA VAL A 223 3.04 -5.86 8.16
C VAL A 223 2.55 -7.25 8.55
N ASP A 224 1.77 -7.90 7.71
CA ASP A 224 1.19 -9.24 7.96
C ASP A 224 1.43 -10.17 6.76
N PRO A 225 2.43 -11.07 6.82
CA PRO A 225 2.76 -11.98 5.72
C PRO A 225 1.62 -12.91 5.28
N GLN A 226 0.64 -13.16 6.14
CA GLN A 226 -0.52 -13.98 5.76
C GLN A 226 -1.52 -13.21 4.89
N ILE A 227 -1.53 -11.90 5.00
CA ILE A 227 -2.32 -11.03 4.13
C ILE A 227 -1.63 -10.86 2.78
N ASP A 228 -0.33 -10.67 2.77
CA ASP A 228 0.51 -10.56 1.58
C ASP A 228 0.32 -11.77 0.65
N SER A 229 0.28 -12.97 1.22
CA SER A 229 0.15 -14.23 0.46
C SER A 229 -1.27 -14.58 -0.02
N LEU A 230 -2.25 -13.69 0.10
CA LEU A 230 -3.65 -14.01 -0.30
C LEU A 230 -3.80 -14.29 -1.80
N ASP A 231 -3.03 -13.63 -2.64
CA ASP A 231 -2.99 -13.76 -4.11
C ASP A 231 -1.95 -14.79 -4.58
N GLU A 232 -1.11 -15.30 -3.68
CA GLU A 232 -0.14 -16.32 -4.01
C GLU A 232 -0.79 -17.72 -4.09
N SER A 233 -0.41 -18.50 -5.10
CA SER A 233 -0.75 -19.93 -5.14
C SER A 233 -0.02 -20.65 -4.01
N PRO A 234 -0.65 -21.60 -3.29
CA PRO A 234 0.06 -22.46 -2.36
C PRO A 234 1.26 -23.06 -3.08
N ALA A 235 2.47 -22.85 -2.58
CA ALA A 235 3.65 -23.48 -3.13
C ALA A 235 3.35 -24.98 -3.27
N ALA A 236 3.48 -25.51 -4.50
CA ALA A 236 3.28 -26.93 -4.76
C ALA A 236 4.16 -27.68 -3.78
N GLY A 237 3.52 -28.29 -2.77
CA GLY A 237 4.22 -28.99 -1.70
C GLY A 237 5.18 -29.97 -2.33
N GLY A 238 6.47 -29.80 -2.08
CA GLY A 238 7.49 -30.71 -2.56
C GLY A 238 7.11 -32.12 -2.10
N TYR A 239 6.75 -32.95 -3.04
CA TYR A 239 6.66 -34.39 -2.83
C TYR A 239 8.06 -34.86 -2.46
N ASN A 240 8.33 -34.92 -1.19
CA ASN A 240 9.46 -35.66 -0.65
C ASN A 240 9.19 -37.17 -0.86
N ASN A 241 9.51 -37.63 -2.04
CA ASN A 241 9.53 -39.07 -2.34
C ASN A 241 10.83 -39.67 -1.77
N ASN A 242 10.90 -39.78 -0.44
CA ASN A 242 11.86 -40.65 0.23
C ASN A 242 11.21 -42.01 0.43
N ASN A 243 11.11 -42.79 -0.64
CA ASN A 243 10.97 -44.24 -0.58
C ASN A 243 12.23 -44.89 -1.13
N ASN A 244 13.31 -44.82 -0.34
CA ASN A 244 14.41 -45.76 -0.46
C ASN A 244 14.15 -46.93 0.48
N ASN A 245 13.43 -47.93 0.02
CA ASN A 245 13.45 -49.27 0.59
C ASN A 245 14.09 -50.19 -0.44
N TYR A 246 15.40 -50.22 -0.45
CA TYR A 246 16.13 -51.38 -0.92
C TYR A 246 16.13 -52.42 0.18
N ARG A 247 15.37 -53.48 0.04
CA ARG A 247 15.66 -54.80 0.65
C ARG A 247 16.13 -55.74 -0.43
N ARG A 248 17.32 -56.22 -0.13
CA ARG A 248 18.01 -57.32 -0.81
C ARG A 248 17.16 -58.57 -0.86
N PHE A 249 17.19 -59.23 -1.96
CA PHE A 249 17.81 -60.58 -2.12
C PHE A 249 18.15 -60.74 -3.59
#